data_e8400a0ef20352d28aaf91070f4d098a
#
_entry.id   e8400a0ef20352d28aaf91070f4d098a
#
_cell.length_a   1.000
_cell.length_b   1.000
_cell.length_c   1.000
_cell.angle_alpha   90.00
_cell.angle_beta   90.00
_cell.angle_gamma   90.00
#
_symmetry.space_group_name_H-M   'P 1'
#
loop_
_entity.id
_entity.type
_entity.pdbx_description
1 polymer ?
#
loop_
_entity_poly.entity_id
_entity_poly.type
_entity_poly.pdbx_seq_one_letter_code
_entity_poly.pdbx_strand_id
1 'polypeptide(L)'
;MPVLNIAMFGSDELAKEIAKPTDQRDVHTYVHKENGPEGARILSLIRPAKYPERLRPFLNALSAARVGIIEVTAIDATLGEALVAFASSKIFRGIAIIKSLDGSWIDEDQVKMLFKQAGLEKWTFATQDGIELRTQLYGFMDEIKQELSNASASPLVIPIDQHFNVKGIGLVAIGYVQSGTVNVHDELILLPANGTGNAKSLQVMDDDVASATAGDRVGLA
;
A
#
# COMPACT_ATOMS: atom_id res chain seq x y z
N MET A 1 -5.70 14.70 -5.76
CA MET A 1 -4.34 14.66 -5.16
C MET A 1 -3.84 13.22 -5.26
N PRO A 2 -2.80 12.92 -6.06
CA PRO A 2 -2.38 11.53 -6.26
C PRO A 2 -1.78 10.94 -4.99
N VAL A 3 -2.21 9.71 -4.67
CA VAL A 3 -1.70 8.91 -3.55
C VAL A 3 -1.08 7.64 -4.09
N LEU A 4 0.13 7.30 -3.66
CA LEU A 4 0.75 6.01 -3.91
C LEU A 4 0.71 5.18 -2.63
N ASN A 5 -0.08 4.11 -2.65
CA ASN A 5 -0.10 3.12 -1.57
C ASN A 5 1.02 2.09 -1.80
N ILE A 6 1.83 1.88 -0.77
CA ILE A 6 3.04 1.06 -0.81
C ILE A 6 2.94 0.01 0.29
N ALA A 7 2.92 -1.27 -0.09
CA ALA A 7 3.02 -2.36 0.89
C ALA A 7 4.47 -2.50 1.35
N MET A 8 4.69 -2.48 2.65
CA MET A 8 6.04 -2.54 3.21
C MET A 8 6.23 -3.78 4.09
N PHE A 9 7.17 -4.63 3.72
CA PHE A 9 7.72 -5.66 4.57
C PHE A 9 9.10 -5.22 5.05
N GLY A 10 9.18 -4.76 6.30
CA GLY A 10 10.40 -4.20 6.85
C GLY A 10 10.22 -3.60 8.23
N SER A 11 11.26 -2.97 8.75
CA SER A 11 11.29 -2.39 10.09
C SER A 11 10.48 -1.08 10.20
N ASP A 12 10.11 -0.74 11.42
CA ASP A 12 9.52 0.55 11.76
C ASP A 12 10.51 1.71 11.55
N GLU A 13 11.79 1.43 11.76
CA GLU A 13 12.89 2.37 11.58
C GLU A 13 12.99 2.81 10.12
N LEU A 14 13.05 1.86 9.18
CA LEU A 14 13.06 2.16 7.75
C LEU A 14 11.80 2.94 7.32
N ALA A 15 10.62 2.56 7.82
CA ALA A 15 9.39 3.27 7.51
C ALA A 15 9.44 4.74 7.96
N LYS A 16 10.00 5.03 9.15
CA LYS A 16 10.16 6.39 9.69
C LYS A 16 11.18 7.24 8.95
N GLU A 17 12.18 6.63 8.31
CA GLU A 17 13.12 7.36 7.45
C GLU A 17 12.45 7.88 6.17
N ILE A 18 11.48 7.13 5.66
CA ILE A 18 10.77 7.47 4.42
C ILE A 18 9.61 8.44 4.70
N ALA A 19 8.81 8.19 5.77
CA ALA A 19 7.55 8.87 6.00
C ALA A 19 7.24 9.02 7.50
N LYS A 20 6.33 9.92 7.84
CA LYS A 20 5.89 10.15 9.22
C LYS A 20 4.78 9.15 9.61
N PRO A 21 4.84 8.56 10.83
CA PRO A 21 3.79 7.67 11.30
C PRO A 21 2.47 8.41 11.47
N THR A 22 1.38 7.74 11.13
CA THR A 22 0.00 8.23 11.30
C THR A 22 -0.85 7.27 12.11
N ASP A 23 -1.35 6.16 11.54
CA ASP A 23 -2.14 5.16 12.25
C ASP A 23 -1.26 3.97 12.66
N GLN A 24 -1.45 3.46 13.90
CA GLN A 24 -0.67 2.36 14.47
C GLN A 24 -1.58 1.30 15.11
N ARG A 25 -2.54 0.79 14.35
CA ARG A 25 -3.38 -0.34 14.76
C ARG A 25 -2.82 -1.67 14.26
N ASP A 26 -3.63 -2.55 13.68
CA ASP A 26 -3.18 -3.82 13.08
C ASP A 26 -2.29 -3.62 11.85
N VAL A 27 -2.47 -2.49 11.18
CA VAL A 27 -1.60 -1.99 10.11
C VAL A 27 -1.06 -0.65 10.54
N HIS A 28 0.26 -0.47 10.49
CA HIS A 28 0.89 0.82 10.71
C HIS A 28 0.99 1.57 9.39
N THR A 29 0.48 2.80 9.37
CA THR A 29 0.59 3.66 8.20
C THR A 29 1.54 4.82 8.44
N TYR A 30 2.28 5.18 7.38
CA TYR A 30 3.22 6.29 7.39
C TYR A 30 2.97 7.13 6.15
N VAL A 31 2.97 8.44 6.28
CA VAL A 31 2.63 9.36 5.20
C VAL A 31 3.74 10.38 4.98
N HIS A 32 4.12 10.54 3.72
CA HIS A 32 4.98 11.62 3.27
C HIS A 32 4.24 12.43 2.21
N LYS A 33 4.16 13.76 2.41
CA LYS A 33 3.56 14.70 1.45
C LYS A 33 4.65 15.61 0.90
N GLU A 34 4.64 15.81 -0.41
CA GLU A 34 5.45 16.83 -1.05
C GLU A 34 4.61 17.63 -2.06
N ASN A 35 5.06 18.84 -2.38
CA ASN A 35 4.45 19.64 -3.44
C ASN A 35 5.16 19.34 -4.76
N GLY A 36 4.44 18.72 -5.69
CA GLY A 36 4.90 18.51 -7.06
C GLY A 36 4.38 19.59 -8.02
N PRO A 37 4.73 19.53 -9.30
CA PRO A 37 4.32 20.52 -10.30
C PRO A 37 2.80 20.61 -10.50
N GLU A 38 2.08 19.52 -10.27
CA GLU A 38 0.61 19.41 -10.43
C GLU A 38 -0.14 19.47 -9.09
N GLY A 39 0.51 19.90 -8.01
CA GLY A 39 -0.04 19.94 -6.66
C GLY A 39 0.57 18.91 -5.70
N ALA A 40 -0.05 18.71 -4.56
CA ALA A 40 0.47 17.81 -3.53
C ALA A 40 0.43 16.35 -3.99
N ARG A 41 1.53 15.62 -3.76
CA ARG A 41 1.71 14.18 -3.98
C ARG A 41 1.91 13.48 -2.64
N ILE A 42 1.35 12.30 -2.47
CA ILE A 42 1.38 11.57 -1.20
C ILE A 42 1.93 10.15 -1.39
N LEU A 43 2.93 9.79 -0.59
CA LEU A 43 3.34 8.41 -0.36
C LEU A 43 2.66 7.91 0.91
N SER A 44 1.96 6.78 0.83
CA SER A 44 1.29 6.10 1.94
C SER A 44 1.89 4.71 2.10
N LEU A 45 2.78 4.54 3.08
CA LEU A 45 3.37 3.24 3.40
C LEU A 45 2.42 2.48 4.33
N ILE A 46 2.18 1.22 4.02
CA ILE A 46 1.28 0.32 4.74
C ILE A 46 2.12 -0.88 5.21
N ARG A 47 2.42 -0.89 6.51
CA ARG A 47 3.26 -1.89 7.14
C ARG A 47 2.44 -2.79 8.08
N PRO A 48 2.43 -4.12 7.92
CA PRO A 48 1.77 -5.02 8.84
C PRO A 48 2.49 -5.03 10.20
N ALA A 49 1.72 -4.87 11.29
CA ALA A 49 2.30 -4.73 12.63
C ALA A 49 2.86 -6.04 13.21
N LYS A 50 2.28 -7.18 12.87
CA LYS A 50 2.54 -8.49 13.50
C LYS A 50 2.69 -9.62 12.49
N TYR A 51 3.27 -9.34 11.35
CA TYR A 51 3.68 -10.38 10.41
C TYR A 51 5.06 -10.93 10.85
N PRO A 52 5.31 -12.25 10.83
CA PRO A 52 4.46 -13.32 10.27
C PRO A 52 3.36 -13.89 11.20
N GLU A 53 3.25 -13.51 12.45
CA GLU A 53 2.26 -14.10 13.38
C GLU A 53 0.81 -13.85 12.94
N ARG A 54 0.56 -12.74 12.25
CA ARG A 54 -0.75 -12.37 11.70
C ARG A 54 -0.66 -12.07 10.21
N LEU A 55 -1.20 -12.97 9.40
CA LEU A 55 -1.20 -12.83 7.93
C LEU A 55 -2.17 -11.76 7.43
N ARG A 56 -3.35 -11.59 8.06
CA ARG A 56 -4.40 -10.68 7.57
C ARG A 56 -3.93 -9.23 7.36
N PRO A 57 -3.21 -8.59 8.30
CA PRO A 57 -2.68 -7.24 8.07
C PRO A 57 -1.74 -7.15 6.86
N PHE A 58 -0.97 -8.19 6.59
CA PHE A 58 -0.10 -8.23 5.42
C PHE A 58 -0.90 -8.33 4.12
N LEU A 59 -1.93 -9.18 4.08
CA LEU A 59 -2.82 -9.27 2.92
C LEU A 59 -3.56 -7.96 2.67
N ASN A 60 -3.97 -7.25 3.73
CA ASN A 60 -4.59 -5.93 3.60
C ASN A 60 -3.61 -4.92 2.99
N ALA A 61 -2.34 -4.90 3.42
CA ALA A 61 -1.33 -4.04 2.84
C ALA A 61 -1.10 -4.34 1.35
N LEU A 62 -1.01 -5.63 0.99
CA LEU A 62 -0.82 -6.06 -0.40
C LEU A 62 -2.02 -5.70 -1.29
N SER A 63 -3.26 -5.86 -0.80
CA SER A 63 -4.46 -5.54 -1.58
C SER A 63 -4.62 -4.05 -1.85
N ALA A 64 -4.04 -3.21 -1.00
CA ALA A 64 -4.04 -1.76 -1.12
C ALA A 64 -3.00 -1.22 -2.10
N ALA A 65 -1.87 -1.90 -2.23
CA ALA A 65 -0.65 -1.37 -2.81
C ALA A 65 -0.49 -1.69 -4.29
N ARG A 66 0.27 -0.83 -4.97
CA ARG A 66 0.74 -1.01 -6.35
C ARG A 66 2.25 -1.12 -6.44
N VAL A 67 2.94 -0.74 -5.37
CA VAL A 67 4.39 -0.75 -5.23
C VAL A 67 4.73 -1.40 -3.90
N GLY A 68 5.87 -2.07 -3.82
CA GLY A 68 6.33 -2.72 -2.60
C GLY A 68 7.67 -2.19 -2.10
N ILE A 69 7.91 -2.37 -0.80
CA ILE A 69 9.23 -2.25 -0.19
C ILE A 69 9.50 -3.52 0.61
N ILE A 70 10.68 -4.12 0.41
CA ILE A 70 11.16 -5.24 1.20
C ILE A 70 12.52 -4.90 1.81
N GLU A 71 12.61 -4.92 3.14
CA GLU A 71 13.87 -4.90 3.87
C GLU A 71 14.33 -6.33 4.11
N VAL A 72 15.42 -6.72 3.47
CA VAL A 72 15.99 -8.06 3.57
C VAL A 72 17.04 -8.07 4.70
N THR A 73 16.69 -8.71 5.80
CA THR A 73 17.58 -8.83 6.98
C THR A 73 18.17 -10.23 7.12
N ALA A 74 17.56 -11.22 6.47
CA ALA A 74 18.03 -12.60 6.39
C ALA A 74 17.47 -13.29 5.15
N ILE A 75 18.11 -14.35 4.71
CA ILE A 75 17.58 -15.26 3.69
C ILE A 75 16.95 -16.44 4.43
N ASP A 76 15.63 -16.34 4.65
CA ASP A 76 14.86 -17.33 5.41
C ASP A 76 13.49 -17.61 4.77
N ALA A 77 12.68 -18.46 5.41
CA ALA A 77 11.35 -18.79 4.94
C ALA A 77 10.43 -17.57 4.89
N THR A 78 10.58 -16.62 5.83
CA THR A 78 9.75 -15.42 5.91
C THR A 78 9.97 -14.49 4.71
N LEU A 79 11.23 -14.34 4.28
CA LEU A 79 11.55 -13.64 3.04
C LEU A 79 10.91 -14.36 1.84
N GLY A 80 11.02 -15.69 1.76
CA GLY A 80 10.42 -16.48 0.70
C GLY A 80 8.90 -16.29 0.62
N GLU A 81 8.22 -16.36 1.76
CA GLU A 81 6.78 -16.11 1.86
C GLU A 81 6.41 -14.68 1.40
N ALA A 82 7.18 -13.68 1.83
CA ALA A 82 6.95 -12.30 1.42
C ALA A 82 7.09 -12.13 -0.11
N LEU A 83 8.15 -12.68 -0.72
CA LEU A 83 8.36 -12.61 -2.16
C LEU A 83 7.19 -13.25 -2.93
N VAL A 84 6.75 -14.44 -2.52
CA VAL A 84 5.59 -15.12 -3.13
C VAL A 84 4.32 -14.29 -2.95
N ALA A 85 4.11 -13.69 -1.80
CA ALA A 85 2.94 -12.87 -1.53
C ALA A 85 2.89 -11.60 -2.40
N PHE A 86 4.02 -10.89 -2.55
CA PHE A 86 4.13 -9.74 -3.45
C PHE A 86 3.87 -10.13 -4.91
N ALA A 87 4.49 -11.20 -5.39
CA ALA A 87 4.30 -11.71 -6.75
C ALA A 87 2.85 -12.14 -7.02
N SER A 88 2.24 -12.88 -6.10
CA SER A 88 0.83 -13.32 -6.19
C SER A 88 -0.14 -12.16 -6.20
N SER A 89 0.20 -11.07 -5.49
CA SER A 89 -0.57 -9.82 -5.49
C SER A 89 -0.31 -8.92 -6.70
N LYS A 90 0.54 -9.39 -7.65
CA LYS A 90 0.92 -8.66 -8.88
C LYS A 90 1.62 -7.33 -8.61
N ILE A 91 2.31 -7.21 -7.49
CA ILE A 91 3.12 -6.02 -7.16
C ILE A 91 4.52 -6.23 -7.75
N PHE A 92 4.64 -6.02 -9.05
CA PHE A 92 5.88 -6.26 -9.82
C PHE A 92 6.85 -5.08 -9.81
N ARG A 93 6.51 -3.97 -9.15
CA ARG A 93 7.41 -2.82 -8.92
C ARG A 93 7.67 -2.66 -7.45
N GLY A 94 8.90 -2.37 -7.09
CA GLY A 94 9.25 -2.14 -5.70
C GLY A 94 10.73 -1.92 -5.50
N ILE A 95 11.09 -1.71 -4.23
CA ILE A 95 12.45 -1.48 -3.78
C ILE A 95 12.82 -2.53 -2.75
N ALA A 96 13.95 -3.21 -2.95
CA ALA A 96 14.55 -4.09 -1.97
C ALA A 96 15.73 -3.39 -1.31
N ILE A 97 15.79 -3.40 0.01
CA ILE A 97 16.90 -2.87 0.79
C ILE A 97 17.53 -4.03 1.55
N ILE A 98 18.82 -4.29 1.30
CA ILE A 98 19.56 -5.31 2.04
C ILE A 98 20.21 -4.65 3.25
N LYS A 99 19.81 -5.11 4.44
CA LYS A 99 20.32 -4.60 5.72
C LYS A 99 20.81 -5.75 6.57
N SER A 100 22.13 -5.93 6.63
CA SER A 100 22.75 -6.90 7.53
C SER A 100 22.53 -6.50 8.99
N LEU A 101 22.06 -7.43 9.80
CA LEU A 101 21.93 -7.28 11.24
C LEU A 101 23.12 -7.96 11.93
N ASP A 102 23.62 -7.34 12.99
CA ASP A 102 24.63 -7.90 13.92
C ASP A 102 25.90 -8.44 13.21
N GLY A 103 26.33 -7.78 12.12
CA GLY A 103 27.51 -8.19 11.36
C GLY A 103 27.33 -9.47 10.54
N SER A 104 26.11 -10.00 10.42
CA SER A 104 25.78 -11.09 9.51
C SER A 104 26.00 -10.67 8.07
N TRP A 105 26.54 -11.55 7.25
CA TRP A 105 26.69 -11.30 5.82
C TRP A 105 25.48 -11.87 5.06
N ILE A 106 24.92 -11.07 4.16
CA ILE A 106 23.85 -11.49 3.26
C ILE A 106 24.39 -11.47 1.84
N ASP A 107 24.26 -12.57 1.14
CA ASP A 107 24.67 -12.68 -0.25
C ASP A 107 23.66 -11.94 -1.14
N GLU A 108 24.08 -10.79 -1.66
CA GLU A 108 23.25 -9.95 -2.52
C GLU A 108 22.86 -10.65 -3.82
N ASP A 109 23.75 -11.44 -4.41
CA ASP A 109 23.47 -12.17 -5.66
C ASP A 109 22.45 -13.29 -5.41
N GLN A 110 22.50 -13.93 -4.25
CA GLN A 110 21.49 -14.92 -3.85
C GLN A 110 20.14 -14.24 -3.64
N VAL A 111 20.09 -13.07 -2.99
CA VAL A 111 18.83 -12.30 -2.83
C VAL A 111 18.26 -11.93 -4.20
N LYS A 112 19.05 -11.37 -5.11
CA LYS A 112 18.62 -11.04 -6.48
C LYS A 112 18.09 -12.26 -7.23
N MET A 113 18.72 -13.42 -7.05
CA MET A 113 18.25 -14.66 -7.66
C MET A 113 16.86 -15.07 -7.11
N LEU A 114 16.63 -14.95 -5.80
CA LEU A 114 15.32 -15.24 -5.19
C LEU A 114 14.23 -14.31 -5.72
N PHE A 115 14.50 -13.00 -5.83
CA PHE A 115 13.56 -12.04 -6.44
C PHE A 115 13.23 -12.45 -7.88
N LYS A 116 14.23 -12.82 -8.69
CA LYS A 116 14.02 -13.29 -10.06
C LYS A 116 13.19 -14.57 -10.11
N GLN A 117 13.47 -15.55 -9.24
CA GLN A 117 12.70 -16.81 -9.16
C GLN A 117 11.25 -16.57 -8.76
N ALA A 118 10.98 -15.57 -7.93
CA ALA A 118 9.63 -15.15 -7.56
C ALA A 118 8.91 -14.33 -8.66
N GLY A 119 9.58 -13.97 -9.77
CA GLY A 119 9.02 -13.13 -10.83
C GLY A 119 9.04 -11.62 -10.49
N LEU A 120 9.91 -11.23 -9.58
CA LEU A 120 10.09 -9.84 -9.10
C LEU A 120 11.39 -9.21 -9.64
N GLU A 121 11.86 -9.63 -10.80
CA GLU A 121 13.12 -9.18 -11.41
C GLU A 121 13.16 -7.67 -11.76
N LYS A 122 12.00 -7.02 -11.79
CA LYS A 122 11.88 -5.57 -12.03
C LYS A 122 12.05 -4.73 -10.77
N TRP A 123 12.16 -5.36 -9.60
CA TRP A 123 12.41 -4.63 -8.37
C TRP A 123 13.82 -4.05 -8.37
N THR A 124 13.96 -2.83 -7.87
CA THR A 124 15.26 -2.16 -7.72
C THR A 124 15.87 -2.49 -6.37
N PHE A 125 17.19 -2.51 -6.31
CA PHE A 125 17.94 -2.65 -5.06
C PHE A 125 18.52 -1.28 -4.70
N ALA A 126 18.27 -0.81 -3.50
CA ALA A 126 18.69 0.51 -3.03
C ALA A 126 19.34 0.45 -1.65
N THR A 127 20.10 1.47 -1.33
CA THR A 127 20.61 1.70 0.02
C THR A 127 19.52 2.28 0.92
N GLN A 128 19.69 2.16 2.24
CA GLN A 128 18.78 2.76 3.21
C GLN A 128 19.05 4.27 3.30
N ASP A 129 18.53 5.02 2.33
CA ASP A 129 18.53 6.49 2.31
C ASP A 129 17.10 7.00 2.05
N GLY A 130 16.51 7.63 3.05
CA GLY A 130 15.11 8.06 2.98
C GLY A 130 14.82 9.08 1.87
N ILE A 131 15.81 9.89 1.44
CA ILE A 131 15.63 10.86 0.35
C ILE A 131 15.64 10.13 -0.99
N GLU A 132 16.62 9.25 -1.19
CA GLU A 132 16.73 8.44 -2.40
C GLU A 132 15.50 7.55 -2.58
N LEU A 133 15.08 6.87 -1.50
CA LEU A 133 13.89 6.00 -1.51
C LEU A 133 12.63 6.79 -1.88
N ARG A 134 12.41 7.98 -1.33
CA ARG A 134 11.28 8.85 -1.71
C ARG A 134 11.33 9.23 -3.18
N THR A 135 12.51 9.59 -3.69
CA THR A 135 12.70 9.95 -5.10
C THR A 135 12.30 8.80 -6.02
N GLN A 136 12.75 7.59 -5.74
CA GLN A 136 12.38 6.39 -6.50
C GLN A 136 10.87 6.11 -6.41
N LEU A 137 10.26 6.22 -5.23
CA LEU A 137 8.83 6.00 -5.02
C LEU A 137 7.97 7.01 -5.78
N TYR A 138 8.36 8.28 -5.83
CA TYR A 138 7.68 9.26 -6.66
C TYR A 138 7.87 9.00 -8.15
N GLY A 139 9.02 8.47 -8.57
CA GLY A 139 9.21 7.97 -9.93
C GLY A 139 8.22 6.85 -10.28
N PHE A 140 8.04 5.87 -9.41
CA PHE A 140 7.00 4.84 -9.60
C PHE A 140 5.58 5.41 -9.64
N MET A 141 5.27 6.42 -8.83
CA MET A 141 3.97 7.11 -8.91
C MET A 141 3.72 7.68 -10.30
N ASP A 142 4.72 8.31 -10.91
CA ASP A 142 4.60 8.87 -12.24
C ASP A 142 4.43 7.77 -13.32
N GLU A 143 5.14 6.65 -13.19
CA GLU A 143 5.03 5.50 -14.09
C GLU A 143 3.62 4.86 -14.08
N ILE A 144 3.01 4.72 -12.88
CA ILE A 144 1.69 4.05 -12.76
C ILE A 144 0.50 4.99 -13.00
N LYS A 145 0.73 6.28 -13.24
CA LYS A 145 -0.35 7.28 -13.43
C LYS A 145 -1.35 6.85 -14.50
N GLN A 146 -0.87 6.33 -15.64
CA GLN A 146 -1.73 5.85 -16.72
C GLN A 146 -2.48 4.56 -16.32
N GLU A 147 -1.84 3.66 -15.58
CA GLU A 147 -2.46 2.43 -15.10
C GLU A 147 -3.60 2.75 -14.12
N LEU A 148 -3.40 3.71 -13.21
CA LEU A 148 -4.45 4.17 -12.28
C LEU A 148 -5.60 4.84 -13.01
N SER A 149 -5.32 5.64 -14.04
CA SER A 149 -6.35 6.24 -14.89
C SER A 149 -7.20 5.18 -15.59
N ASN A 150 -6.58 4.15 -16.16
CA ASN A 150 -7.26 3.03 -16.79
C ASN A 150 -8.08 2.21 -15.76
N ALA A 151 -7.49 1.98 -14.57
CA ALA A 151 -8.18 1.28 -13.49
C ALA A 151 -9.41 2.06 -13.00
N SER A 152 -9.36 3.40 -12.96
CA SER A 152 -10.50 4.24 -12.58
C SER A 152 -11.67 4.17 -13.55
N ALA A 153 -11.44 3.80 -14.80
CA ALA A 153 -12.49 3.58 -15.80
C ALA A 153 -13.11 2.16 -15.76
N SER A 154 -12.58 1.28 -14.92
CA SER A 154 -13.07 -0.10 -14.75
C SER A 154 -14.22 -0.19 -13.74
N PRO A 155 -14.92 -1.32 -13.61
CA PRO A 155 -15.91 -1.52 -12.56
C PRO A 155 -15.33 -1.28 -11.15
N LEU A 156 -16.14 -0.69 -10.28
CA LEU A 156 -15.73 -0.35 -8.91
C LEU A 156 -15.45 -1.61 -8.07
N VAL A 157 -14.29 -1.65 -7.45
CA VAL A 157 -13.92 -2.64 -6.44
C VAL A 157 -13.19 -1.93 -5.30
N ILE A 158 -13.71 -2.07 -4.08
CA ILE A 158 -13.10 -1.52 -2.86
C ILE A 158 -12.94 -2.65 -1.84
N PRO A 159 -11.76 -3.28 -1.71
CA PRO A 159 -11.47 -4.15 -0.58
C PRO A 159 -11.56 -3.37 0.73
N ILE A 160 -12.40 -3.85 1.65
CA ILE A 160 -12.59 -3.23 2.97
C ILE A 160 -11.63 -3.88 3.96
N ASP A 161 -10.80 -3.07 4.61
CA ASP A 161 -9.86 -3.52 5.65
C ASP A 161 -10.38 -3.29 7.05
N GLN A 162 -11.22 -2.26 7.27
CA GLN A 162 -11.77 -1.90 8.57
C GLN A 162 -13.23 -1.46 8.47
N HIS A 163 -13.99 -1.70 9.52
CA HIS A 163 -15.32 -1.13 9.70
C HIS A 163 -15.59 -0.87 11.18
N PHE A 164 -16.33 0.18 11.47
CA PHE A 164 -16.73 0.55 12.84
C PHE A 164 -17.97 1.45 12.81
N ASN A 165 -18.67 1.52 13.95
CA ASN A 165 -19.80 2.41 14.10
C ASN A 165 -19.36 3.74 14.72
N VAL A 166 -19.79 4.84 14.11
CA VAL A 166 -19.57 6.19 14.60
C VAL A 166 -20.90 6.78 15.06
N LYS A 167 -20.95 7.27 16.31
CA LYS A 167 -22.16 7.88 16.86
C LYS A 167 -22.59 9.09 16.01
N GLY A 168 -23.82 9.09 15.53
CA GLY A 168 -24.38 10.15 14.70
C GLY A 168 -24.15 10.00 13.19
N ILE A 169 -23.22 9.16 12.77
CA ILE A 169 -22.93 8.88 11.36
C ILE A 169 -23.47 7.51 10.96
N GLY A 170 -23.22 6.49 11.78
CA GLY A 170 -23.59 5.11 11.50
C GLY A 170 -22.38 4.22 11.24
N LEU A 171 -22.56 3.23 10.37
CA LEU A 171 -21.49 2.33 9.95
C LEU A 171 -20.53 3.09 9.01
N VAL A 172 -19.23 3.05 9.35
CA VAL A 172 -18.16 3.55 8.52
C VAL A 172 -17.30 2.35 8.10
N ALA A 173 -17.01 2.26 6.82
CA ALA A 173 -16.08 1.29 6.24
C ALA A 173 -14.87 2.02 5.67
N ILE A 174 -13.67 1.47 5.90
CA ILE A 174 -12.43 1.97 5.31
C ILE A 174 -11.85 0.91 4.40
N GLY A 175 -11.43 1.34 3.22
CA GLY A 175 -10.83 0.47 2.23
C GLY A 175 -9.99 1.23 1.21
N TYR A 176 -9.57 0.50 0.17
CA TYR A 176 -8.76 1.06 -0.91
C TYR A 176 -9.49 0.87 -2.24
N VAL A 177 -9.65 1.94 -3.01
CA VAL A 177 -10.23 1.84 -4.35
C VAL A 177 -9.23 1.10 -5.24
N GLN A 178 -9.48 -0.19 -5.47
CA GLN A 178 -8.65 -1.02 -6.34
C GLN A 178 -8.90 -0.72 -7.81
N SER A 179 -10.16 -0.51 -8.18
CA SER A 179 -10.60 -0.12 -9.52
C SER A 179 -11.89 0.67 -9.45
N GLY A 180 -12.20 1.38 -10.51
CA GLY A 180 -13.41 2.20 -10.63
C GLY A 180 -13.31 3.54 -9.93
N THR A 181 -14.45 4.20 -9.86
CA THR A 181 -14.67 5.47 -9.15
C THR A 181 -15.92 5.32 -8.32
N VAL A 182 -15.89 5.75 -7.07
CA VAL A 182 -17.06 5.86 -6.19
C VAL A 182 -17.39 7.33 -5.98
N ASN A 183 -18.67 7.66 -6.06
CA ASN A 183 -19.19 9.00 -5.80
C ASN A 183 -20.10 8.99 -4.58
N VAL A 184 -20.25 10.14 -3.96
CA VAL A 184 -21.29 10.33 -2.93
C VAL A 184 -22.66 10.03 -3.55
N HIS A 185 -23.48 9.28 -2.82
CA HIS A 185 -24.80 8.75 -3.19
C HIS A 185 -24.79 7.52 -4.14
N ASP A 186 -23.65 7.00 -4.54
CA ASP A 186 -23.61 5.73 -5.28
C ASP A 186 -24.20 4.59 -4.43
N GLU A 187 -24.99 3.72 -5.08
CA GLU A 187 -25.46 2.47 -4.49
C GLU A 187 -24.36 1.43 -4.61
N LEU A 188 -24.00 0.80 -3.49
CA LEU A 188 -22.92 -0.16 -3.37
C LEU A 188 -23.45 -1.53 -2.97
N ILE A 189 -22.81 -2.58 -3.49
CA ILE A 189 -23.08 -3.98 -3.11
C ILE A 189 -21.95 -4.45 -2.20
N LEU A 190 -22.30 -4.94 -1.01
CA LEU A 190 -21.35 -5.52 -0.06
C LEU A 190 -21.23 -7.03 -0.30
N LEU A 191 -20.07 -7.49 -0.75
CA LEU A 191 -19.77 -8.90 -0.94
C LEU A 191 -18.96 -9.46 0.25
N PRO A 192 -19.11 -10.74 0.61
CA PRO A 192 -20.00 -11.77 0.00
C PRO A 192 -21.44 -11.74 0.53
N ALA A 193 -21.80 -10.83 1.41
CA ALA A 193 -23.10 -10.81 2.08
C ALA A 193 -24.28 -10.44 1.14
N ASN A 194 -24.01 -9.91 -0.05
CA ASN A 194 -25.00 -9.38 -1.00
C ASN A 194 -25.93 -8.31 -0.41
N GLY A 195 -25.42 -7.57 0.59
CA GLY A 195 -26.10 -6.42 1.14
C GLY A 195 -25.95 -5.21 0.22
N THR A 196 -26.89 -4.27 0.29
CA THR A 196 -26.80 -2.99 -0.42
C THR A 196 -26.72 -1.82 0.56
N GLY A 197 -26.08 -0.75 0.13
CA GLY A 197 -25.99 0.49 0.90
C GLY A 197 -25.60 1.65 -0.01
N ASN A 198 -25.87 2.89 0.45
CA ASN A 198 -25.49 4.07 -0.29
C ASN A 198 -24.31 4.76 0.39
N ALA A 199 -23.33 5.20 -0.38
CA ALA A 199 -22.23 6.03 0.09
C ALA A 199 -22.76 7.45 0.44
N LYS A 200 -23.09 7.70 1.69
CA LYS A 200 -23.65 9.03 2.12
C LYS A 200 -22.57 10.10 2.15
N SER A 201 -21.35 9.73 2.53
CA SER A 201 -20.19 10.61 2.52
C SER A 201 -18.92 9.81 2.21
N LEU A 202 -17.94 10.49 1.65
CA LEU A 202 -16.63 9.94 1.33
C LEU A 202 -15.55 10.81 1.94
N GLN A 203 -14.51 10.17 2.50
CA GLN A 203 -13.31 10.84 2.97
C GLN A 203 -12.07 10.20 2.36
N VAL A 204 -11.14 11.03 1.90
CA VAL A 204 -9.81 10.60 1.43
C VAL A 204 -8.76 11.41 2.19
N MET A 205 -7.87 10.75 2.93
CA MET A 205 -6.84 11.39 3.75
C MET A 205 -7.41 12.41 4.75
N ASP A 206 -8.54 12.06 5.39
CA ASP A 206 -9.31 12.87 6.35
C ASP A 206 -10.01 14.10 5.76
N ASP A 207 -9.95 14.31 4.45
CA ASP A 207 -10.68 15.35 3.74
C ASP A 207 -12.00 14.80 3.14
N ASP A 208 -13.10 15.54 3.30
CA ASP A 208 -14.37 15.22 2.64
C ASP A 208 -14.24 15.42 1.13
N VAL A 209 -14.67 14.42 0.37
CA VAL A 209 -14.58 14.44 -1.10
C VAL A 209 -15.90 14.04 -1.74
N ALA A 210 -16.16 14.54 -2.96
CA ALA A 210 -17.32 14.14 -3.75
C ALA A 210 -17.14 12.78 -4.43
N SER A 211 -15.87 12.40 -4.71
CA SER A 211 -15.53 11.15 -5.37
C SER A 211 -14.16 10.64 -4.93
N ALA A 212 -13.96 9.32 -4.98
CA ALA A 212 -12.67 8.66 -4.82
C ALA A 212 -12.42 7.69 -5.98
N THR A 213 -11.17 7.58 -6.42
CA THR A 213 -10.77 6.84 -7.61
C THR A 213 -9.72 5.78 -7.30
N ALA A 214 -9.42 4.92 -8.27
CA ALA A 214 -8.40 3.88 -8.12
C ALA A 214 -7.08 4.46 -7.58
N GLY A 215 -6.57 3.86 -6.50
CA GLY A 215 -5.39 4.29 -5.74
C GLY A 215 -5.70 5.04 -4.45
N ASP A 216 -6.92 5.56 -4.27
CA ASP A 216 -7.30 6.27 -3.04
C ASP A 216 -7.58 5.30 -1.89
N ARG A 217 -7.19 5.69 -0.68
CA ARG A 217 -7.73 5.11 0.55
C ARG A 217 -8.94 5.90 0.96
N VAL A 218 -10.10 5.25 1.03
CA VAL A 218 -11.39 5.91 1.21
C VAL A 218 -12.10 5.43 2.49
N GLY A 219 -12.65 6.38 3.24
CA GLY A 219 -13.66 6.15 4.26
C GLY A 219 -15.05 6.35 3.66
N LEU A 220 -15.91 5.38 3.84
CA LEU A 220 -17.29 5.31 3.34
C LEU A 220 -18.25 5.36 4.53
N ALA A 221 -19.22 6.28 4.56
CA ALA A 221 -20.28 6.32 5.55
C ALA A 221 -21.68 6.30 4.93
#